data_42e01c3e3981cefdca5c1bc606b7a44b
#
_entry.id   42e01c3e3981cefdca5c1bc606b7a44b
#
_cell.length_a   1.000
_cell.length_b   1.000
_cell.length_c   1.000
_cell.angle_alpha   90.00
_cell.angle_beta   90.00
_cell.angle_gamma   90.00
#
_symmetry.space_group_name_H-M   'P 1'
#
loop_
_entity.id
_entity.type
_entity.pdbx_description
1 polymer ?
#
loop_
_entity_poly.entity_id
_entity_poly.type
_entity_poly.pdbx_seq_one_letter_code
_entity_poly.pdbx_strand_id
1 'polypeptide(L)'
;MSQRPGAVHWQKLWSIVAALPMLLNGCGANKTVLEEIVEQVYTVAPNIDLSIHNRDGAVLVYGSDGNELRVLSTKKAYSRERLNQIAVDVSTTPGAVSVTAKFAPQPKWAFSDHSGTVDCTIVVPATASITALDLNSGEALLDSMRGREVHARLGDGRIFARNCFTNADLTMDRGMLTLWYDWWEQEMFSANVKVAQGNAWVFLPTDAAFHLLAHAAHGRIANDFNNVASFQSSSARGMNIDQVINGGGSGTIQIRLGKGNIKIAEANP
;
A
#
# COMPACT_ATOMS: atom_id res chain seq x y z
N MET A 1 45.96 7.47 -22.31
CA MET A 1 45.36 6.18 -21.91
C MET A 1 43.92 6.45 -21.49
N SER A 2 43.00 6.22 -22.42
CA SER A 2 41.57 6.49 -22.25
C SER A 2 40.89 5.17 -21.87
N GLN A 3 40.35 5.08 -20.66
CA GLN A 3 39.50 3.94 -20.27
C GLN A 3 38.05 4.24 -20.67
N ARG A 4 37.50 3.38 -21.50
CA ARG A 4 36.08 3.36 -21.85
C ARG A 4 35.28 2.72 -20.69
N PRO A 5 34.09 3.24 -20.31
CA PRO A 5 33.24 2.56 -19.35
C PRO A 5 32.59 1.32 -20.00
N GLY A 6 32.64 0.20 -19.27
CA GLY A 6 32.06 -1.08 -19.70
C GLY A 6 30.56 -1.03 -19.78
N ALA A 7 30.05 -1.55 -20.89
CA ALA A 7 28.62 -1.74 -21.10
C ALA A 7 28.10 -2.83 -20.14
N VAL A 8 27.13 -2.46 -19.30
CA VAL A 8 26.39 -3.40 -18.44
C VAL A 8 25.44 -4.20 -19.32
N HIS A 9 25.73 -5.49 -19.51
CA HIS A 9 24.85 -6.41 -20.21
C HIS A 9 23.63 -6.73 -19.33
N TRP A 10 22.46 -6.23 -19.73
CA TRP A 10 21.18 -6.59 -19.16
C TRP A 10 20.74 -7.97 -19.68
N GLN A 11 20.87 -9.01 -18.85
CA GLN A 11 20.27 -10.30 -19.16
C GLN A 11 18.78 -10.26 -18.81
N LYS A 12 17.92 -10.28 -19.83
CA LYS A 12 16.49 -10.56 -19.68
C LYS A 12 16.33 -12.04 -19.35
N LEU A 13 15.99 -12.37 -18.13
CA LEU A 13 15.54 -13.69 -17.75
C LEU A 13 14.12 -13.90 -18.30
N TRP A 14 13.91 -14.98 -19.00
CA TRP A 14 12.65 -15.33 -19.71
C TRP A 14 11.54 -15.64 -18.70
N SER A 15 10.38 -15.05 -18.94
CA SER A 15 9.16 -15.30 -18.16
C SER A 15 8.66 -16.73 -18.39
N ILE A 16 8.48 -17.49 -17.31
CA ILE A 16 7.79 -18.78 -17.36
C ILE A 16 6.30 -18.50 -17.20
N VAL A 17 5.54 -18.71 -18.29
CA VAL A 17 4.07 -18.67 -18.27
C VAL A 17 3.58 -20.05 -17.89
N ALA A 18 3.12 -20.22 -16.64
CA ALA A 18 2.40 -21.41 -16.21
C ALA A 18 0.88 -21.16 -16.28
N ALA A 19 0.24 -21.60 -17.35
CA ALA A 19 -1.21 -21.61 -17.46
C ALA A 19 -1.77 -22.93 -16.91
N LEU A 20 -2.38 -22.90 -15.73
CA LEU A 20 -3.09 -24.06 -15.17
C LEU A 20 -4.61 -23.84 -15.29
N PRO A 21 -5.34 -24.59 -16.17
CA PRO A 21 -6.78 -24.50 -16.22
C PRO A 21 -7.41 -25.39 -15.15
N MET A 22 -7.93 -24.81 -14.07
CA MET A 22 -8.86 -25.53 -13.19
C MET A 22 -10.27 -25.48 -13.78
N LEU A 23 -10.73 -26.61 -14.30
CA LEU A 23 -12.13 -26.85 -14.69
C LEU A 23 -12.90 -27.33 -13.45
N LEU A 24 -13.66 -26.46 -12.82
CA LEU A 24 -14.72 -26.84 -11.88
C LEU A 24 -16.06 -26.72 -12.60
N ASN A 25 -16.63 -27.85 -13.01
CA ASN A 25 -17.98 -27.92 -13.55
C ASN A 25 -19.00 -27.90 -12.41
N GLY A 26 -19.66 -26.76 -12.19
CA GLY A 26 -20.84 -26.61 -11.36
C GLY A 26 -21.99 -26.04 -12.20
N CYS A 27 -23.09 -26.77 -12.37
CA CYS A 27 -24.31 -26.33 -13.05
C CYS A 27 -24.99 -25.18 -12.27
N GLY A 28 -24.87 -24.00 -12.77
CA GLY A 28 -25.54 -22.75 -12.45
C GLY A 28 -24.92 -21.70 -13.36
N ALA A 29 -25.65 -20.77 -13.90
CA ALA A 29 -25.12 -19.71 -14.78
C ALA A 29 -24.23 -18.71 -14.00
N ASN A 30 -23.31 -19.22 -13.19
CA ASN A 30 -22.26 -18.45 -12.55
C ASN A 30 -21.22 -18.13 -13.62
N LYS A 31 -21.09 -16.86 -13.98
CA LYS A 31 -19.99 -16.39 -14.82
C LYS A 31 -18.68 -16.75 -14.11
N THR A 32 -17.97 -17.74 -14.63
CA THR A 32 -16.67 -18.18 -14.10
C THR A 32 -15.67 -17.05 -14.31
N VAL A 33 -15.00 -16.64 -13.25
CA VAL A 33 -13.88 -15.70 -13.34
C VAL A 33 -12.71 -16.41 -13.99
N LEU A 34 -12.19 -15.83 -15.06
CA LEU A 34 -10.97 -16.29 -15.72
C LEU A 34 -9.78 -15.57 -15.11
N GLU A 35 -8.71 -16.30 -14.86
CA GLU A 35 -7.49 -15.78 -14.27
C GLU A 35 -6.28 -16.05 -15.16
N GLU A 36 -5.33 -15.14 -15.14
CA GLU A 36 -4.02 -15.30 -15.76
C GLU A 36 -2.97 -14.73 -14.80
N ILE A 37 -1.98 -15.56 -14.50
CA ILE A 37 -0.91 -15.25 -13.56
C ILE A 37 0.39 -15.08 -14.33
N VAL A 38 1.09 -13.97 -14.08
CA VAL A 38 2.39 -13.66 -14.68
C VAL A 38 3.35 -13.24 -13.57
N GLU A 39 4.51 -13.86 -13.53
CA GLU A 39 5.61 -13.50 -12.64
C GLU A 39 6.76 -12.89 -13.43
N GLN A 40 7.30 -11.78 -12.93
CA GLN A 40 8.46 -11.09 -13.51
C GLN A 40 9.46 -10.80 -12.39
N VAL A 41 10.73 -11.11 -12.66
CA VAL A 41 11.81 -10.97 -11.69
C VAL A 41 12.94 -10.13 -12.31
N TYR A 42 13.44 -9.16 -11.53
CA TYR A 42 14.49 -8.24 -11.94
C TYR A 42 15.51 -8.08 -10.81
N THR A 43 16.78 -8.03 -11.14
CA THR A 43 17.81 -7.57 -10.20
C THR A 43 17.81 -6.05 -10.18
N VAL A 44 17.71 -5.45 -9.01
CA VAL A 44 17.61 -4.00 -8.84
C VAL A 44 18.62 -3.50 -7.80
N ALA A 45 18.87 -2.19 -7.80
CA ALA A 45 19.63 -1.57 -6.72
C ALA A 45 18.80 -1.53 -5.42
N PRO A 46 19.42 -1.55 -4.24
CA PRO A 46 18.69 -1.52 -2.97
C PRO A 46 17.75 -0.30 -2.81
N ASN A 47 18.20 0.87 -3.23
CA ASN A 47 17.51 2.16 -3.02
C ASN A 47 16.79 2.63 -4.30
N ILE A 48 16.01 1.76 -4.93
CA ILE A 48 15.24 2.14 -6.12
C ILE A 48 14.01 2.96 -5.74
N ASP A 49 13.58 3.79 -6.68
CA ASP A 49 12.29 4.46 -6.64
C ASP A 49 11.25 3.58 -7.34
N LEU A 50 10.20 3.17 -6.62
CA LEU A 50 9.12 2.33 -7.13
C LEU A 50 7.84 3.14 -7.28
N SER A 51 7.25 3.13 -8.47
CA SER A 51 5.92 3.66 -8.74
C SER A 51 4.96 2.54 -9.15
N ILE A 52 3.74 2.54 -8.58
CA ILE A 52 2.74 1.51 -8.80
C ILE A 52 1.42 2.20 -9.13
N HIS A 53 0.84 1.84 -10.28
CA HIS A 53 -0.45 2.37 -10.71
C HIS A 53 -1.39 1.21 -11.03
N ASN A 54 -2.45 1.08 -10.24
CA ASN A 54 -3.50 0.11 -10.47
C ASN A 54 -4.88 0.79 -10.33
N ARG A 55 -5.88 0.30 -11.03
CA ARG A 55 -7.23 0.82 -10.91
C ARG A 55 -8.03 0.04 -9.87
N ASP A 56 -8.11 -1.28 -10.03
CA ASP A 56 -8.97 -2.13 -9.23
C ASP A 56 -8.25 -3.45 -8.88
N GLY A 57 -8.33 -3.87 -7.62
CA GLY A 57 -7.76 -5.11 -7.12
C GLY A 57 -6.87 -4.91 -5.90
N ALA A 58 -5.95 -5.83 -5.63
CA ALA A 58 -5.03 -5.77 -4.53
C ALA A 58 -3.62 -5.38 -4.98
N VAL A 59 -2.94 -4.54 -4.20
CA VAL A 59 -1.52 -4.22 -4.35
C VAL A 59 -0.83 -4.51 -3.03
N LEU A 60 -0.04 -5.59 -2.99
CA LEU A 60 0.66 -6.06 -1.80
C LEU A 60 2.17 -5.86 -2.02
N VAL A 61 2.79 -4.99 -1.23
CA VAL A 61 4.22 -4.68 -1.33
C VAL A 61 4.93 -5.14 -0.06
N TYR A 62 5.94 -5.98 -0.23
CA TYR A 62 6.75 -6.53 0.84
C TYR A 62 8.21 -6.10 0.69
N GLY A 63 8.75 -5.47 1.72
CA GLY A 63 10.18 -5.22 1.83
C GLY A 63 10.96 -6.50 2.14
N SER A 64 12.09 -6.70 1.50
CA SER A 64 12.98 -7.84 1.69
C SER A 64 14.43 -7.39 1.84
N ASP A 65 15.28 -8.25 2.40
CA ASP A 65 16.71 -7.99 2.54
C ASP A 65 17.51 -8.24 1.25
N GLY A 66 16.85 -8.70 0.18
CA GLY A 66 17.48 -9.01 -1.10
C GLY A 66 17.56 -7.81 -2.05
N ASN A 67 18.28 -8.00 -3.16
CA ASN A 67 18.38 -7.04 -4.27
C ASN A 67 17.53 -7.49 -5.48
N GLU A 68 16.36 -8.05 -5.21
CA GLU A 68 15.46 -8.58 -6.23
C GLU A 68 14.13 -7.85 -6.18
N LEU A 69 13.63 -7.46 -7.33
CA LEU A 69 12.25 -7.05 -7.50
C LEU A 69 11.50 -8.22 -8.14
N ARG A 70 10.50 -8.72 -7.46
CA ARG A 70 9.58 -9.75 -7.96
C ARG A 70 8.18 -9.17 -8.05
N VAL A 71 7.58 -9.23 -9.22
CA VAL A 71 6.22 -8.80 -9.48
C VAL A 71 5.39 -10.00 -9.91
N LEU A 72 4.51 -10.47 -9.04
CA LEU A 72 3.50 -11.47 -9.35
C LEU A 72 2.18 -10.75 -9.60
N SER A 73 1.67 -10.83 -10.81
CA SER A 73 0.40 -10.21 -11.20
C SER A 73 -0.64 -11.27 -11.55
N THR A 74 -1.84 -11.15 -11.00
CA THR A 74 -3.00 -11.98 -11.31
C THR A 74 -4.07 -11.11 -11.94
N LYS A 75 -4.27 -11.27 -13.24
CA LYS A 75 -5.34 -10.62 -13.99
C LYS A 75 -6.62 -11.46 -13.88
N LYS A 76 -7.77 -10.83 -13.63
CA LYS A 76 -9.06 -11.48 -13.47
C LYS A 76 -10.10 -10.79 -14.34
N ALA A 77 -10.92 -11.57 -15.07
CA ALA A 77 -12.02 -11.05 -15.84
C ALA A 77 -13.11 -12.11 -16.06
N TYR A 78 -14.33 -11.67 -16.42
CA TYR A 78 -15.46 -12.56 -16.71
C TYR A 78 -15.51 -13.04 -18.17
N SER A 79 -14.59 -12.60 -19.02
CA SER A 79 -14.47 -13.09 -20.39
C SER A 79 -13.02 -13.10 -20.86
N ARG A 80 -12.70 -13.99 -21.79
CA ARG A 80 -11.36 -14.08 -22.38
C ARG A 80 -10.97 -12.81 -23.13
N GLU A 81 -11.92 -12.18 -23.81
CA GLU A 81 -11.70 -10.91 -24.49
C GLU A 81 -11.26 -9.82 -23.53
N ARG A 82 -11.98 -9.68 -22.40
CA ARG A 82 -11.61 -8.70 -21.36
C ARG A 82 -10.28 -9.02 -20.71
N LEU A 83 -10.01 -10.30 -20.41
CA LEU A 83 -8.75 -10.73 -19.83
C LEU A 83 -7.55 -10.38 -20.73
N ASN A 84 -7.70 -10.57 -22.05
CA ASN A 84 -6.66 -10.25 -23.02
C ASN A 84 -6.43 -8.74 -23.19
N GLN A 85 -7.38 -7.90 -22.79
CA GLN A 85 -7.28 -6.43 -22.82
C GLN A 85 -6.64 -5.85 -21.55
N ILE A 86 -6.39 -6.68 -20.54
CA ILE A 86 -5.69 -6.27 -19.32
C ILE A 86 -4.20 -6.58 -19.51
N ALA A 87 -3.36 -5.57 -19.26
CA ALA A 87 -1.90 -5.72 -19.29
C ALA A 87 -1.29 -5.19 -17.99
N VAL A 88 -0.20 -5.80 -17.55
CA VAL A 88 0.65 -5.30 -16.47
C VAL A 88 2.03 -5.05 -17.04
N ASP A 89 2.38 -3.78 -17.15
CA ASP A 89 3.66 -3.35 -17.69
C ASP A 89 4.62 -3.07 -16.53
N VAL A 90 5.79 -3.69 -16.56
CA VAL A 90 6.90 -3.39 -15.66
C VAL A 90 8.01 -2.74 -16.46
N SER A 91 8.29 -1.48 -16.18
CA SER A 91 9.36 -0.71 -16.81
C SER A 91 10.48 -0.46 -15.80
N THR A 92 11.69 -0.83 -16.17
CA THR A 92 12.87 -0.66 -15.32
C THR A 92 13.85 0.31 -15.98
N THR A 93 14.27 1.31 -15.22
CA THR A 93 15.34 2.25 -15.59
C THR A 93 16.41 2.25 -14.48
N PRO A 94 17.60 2.78 -14.71
CA PRO A 94 18.59 2.90 -13.64
C PRO A 94 18.01 3.71 -12.46
N GLY A 95 17.86 3.03 -11.30
CA GLY A 95 17.36 3.64 -10.06
C GLY A 95 15.84 3.76 -9.93
N ALA A 96 15.05 3.43 -10.96
CA ALA A 96 13.60 3.51 -10.86
C ALA A 96 12.87 2.35 -11.56
N VAL A 97 11.75 1.94 -10.99
CA VAL A 97 10.85 0.93 -11.54
C VAL A 97 9.41 1.46 -11.53
N SER A 98 8.68 1.18 -12.60
CA SER A 98 7.25 1.46 -12.68
C SER A 98 6.47 0.19 -12.97
N VAL A 99 5.43 -0.09 -12.17
CA VAL A 99 4.48 -1.18 -12.35
C VAL A 99 3.11 -0.57 -12.67
N THR A 100 2.59 -0.79 -13.86
CA THR A 100 1.34 -0.17 -14.31
C THR A 100 0.37 -1.21 -14.84
N ALA A 101 -0.78 -1.35 -14.18
CA ALA A 101 -1.90 -2.14 -14.67
C ALA A 101 -2.74 -1.31 -15.65
N LYS A 102 -2.88 -1.79 -16.87
CA LYS A 102 -3.69 -1.18 -17.93
C LYS A 102 -4.97 -1.98 -18.13
N PHE A 103 -6.08 -1.28 -18.21
CA PHE A 103 -7.40 -1.87 -18.40
C PHE A 103 -8.04 -1.38 -19.69
N ALA A 104 -8.89 -2.20 -20.27
CA ALA A 104 -9.72 -1.76 -21.41
C ALA A 104 -10.58 -0.55 -21.01
N PRO A 105 -10.86 0.35 -21.96
CA PRO A 105 -11.84 1.40 -21.75
C PRO A 105 -13.19 0.82 -21.36
N GLN A 106 -13.86 1.43 -20.40
CA GLN A 106 -15.21 1.03 -20.03
C GLN A 106 -16.19 1.41 -21.14
N PRO A 107 -17.10 0.50 -21.55
CA PRO A 107 -18.18 0.87 -22.43
C PRO A 107 -19.04 1.96 -21.79
N LYS A 108 -19.34 3.02 -22.51
CA LYS A 108 -20.14 4.16 -22.01
C LYS A 108 -21.53 3.80 -21.49
N TRP A 109 -22.03 2.61 -21.80
CA TRP A 109 -23.36 2.10 -21.49
C TRP A 109 -23.36 0.94 -20.47
N ALA A 110 -22.23 0.62 -19.85
CA ALA A 110 -22.18 -0.44 -18.87
C ALA A 110 -22.69 0.04 -17.52
N PHE A 111 -23.82 -0.50 -17.07
CA PHE A 111 -24.39 -0.26 -15.73
C PHE A 111 -23.56 -0.91 -14.60
N SER A 112 -22.62 -1.78 -14.93
CA SER A 112 -21.69 -2.42 -13.99
C SER A 112 -20.29 -2.44 -14.58
N ASP A 113 -19.29 -2.18 -13.76
CA ASP A 113 -17.89 -2.30 -14.18
C ASP A 113 -17.52 -3.78 -14.29
N HIS A 114 -17.38 -4.27 -15.51
CA HIS A 114 -16.90 -5.60 -15.83
C HIS A 114 -15.48 -5.57 -16.40
N SER A 115 -14.72 -4.52 -16.14
CA SER A 115 -13.38 -4.35 -16.72
C SER A 115 -12.35 -5.35 -16.18
N GLY A 116 -12.69 -6.07 -15.12
CA GLY A 116 -11.80 -6.99 -14.44
C GLY A 116 -10.94 -6.30 -13.37
N THR A 117 -10.12 -7.08 -12.69
CA THR A 117 -9.21 -6.63 -11.64
C THR A 117 -7.80 -7.15 -11.87
N VAL A 118 -6.83 -6.48 -11.28
CA VAL A 118 -5.43 -6.92 -11.23
C VAL A 118 -4.96 -6.95 -9.79
N ASP A 119 -4.56 -8.12 -9.32
CA ASP A 119 -3.89 -8.25 -8.04
C ASP A 119 -2.38 -8.32 -8.29
N CYS A 120 -1.62 -7.46 -7.64
CA CYS A 120 -0.17 -7.41 -7.72
C CYS A 120 0.44 -7.74 -6.36
N THR A 121 1.29 -8.76 -6.31
CA THR A 121 2.19 -8.99 -5.18
C THR A 121 3.60 -8.62 -5.60
N ILE A 122 4.19 -7.67 -4.89
CA ILE A 122 5.49 -7.09 -5.22
C ILE A 122 6.41 -7.31 -4.03
N VAL A 123 7.52 -8.02 -4.26
CA VAL A 123 8.63 -8.11 -3.30
C VAL A 123 9.74 -7.21 -3.81
N VAL A 124 10.25 -6.35 -2.95
CA VAL A 124 11.25 -5.32 -3.31
C VAL A 124 12.25 -5.18 -2.16
N PRO A 125 13.48 -4.69 -2.39
CA PRO A 125 14.37 -4.37 -1.27
C PRO A 125 13.67 -3.46 -0.25
N ALA A 126 13.79 -3.75 1.03
CA ALA A 126 13.14 -2.97 2.10
C ALA A 126 13.54 -1.48 2.07
N THR A 127 14.74 -1.18 1.56
CA THR A 127 15.28 0.17 1.41
C THR A 127 14.78 0.91 0.15
N ALA A 128 13.96 0.27 -0.69
CA ALA A 128 13.31 0.94 -1.82
C ALA A 128 12.34 2.02 -1.32
N SER A 129 12.24 3.12 -2.08
CA SER A 129 11.24 4.17 -1.84
C SER A 129 10.01 3.93 -2.71
N ILE A 130 8.81 3.99 -2.13
CA ILE A 130 7.57 3.97 -2.90
C ILE A 130 7.18 5.42 -3.19
N THR A 131 7.57 5.92 -4.35
CA THR A 131 7.32 7.32 -4.74
C THR A 131 5.88 7.57 -5.15
N ALA A 132 5.16 6.53 -5.56
CA ALA A 132 3.73 6.56 -5.82
C ALA A 132 3.14 5.15 -5.74
N LEU A 133 2.05 4.98 -5.00
CA LEU A 133 1.13 3.86 -5.10
C LEU A 133 -0.26 4.45 -5.28
N ASP A 134 -0.78 4.39 -6.49
CA ASP A 134 -2.12 4.87 -6.82
C ASP A 134 -3.04 3.69 -7.10
N LEU A 135 -4.12 3.58 -6.30
CA LEU A 135 -5.15 2.56 -6.43
C LEU A 135 -6.52 3.23 -6.31
N ASN A 136 -7.41 3.05 -7.29
CA ASN A 136 -8.74 3.65 -7.21
C ASN A 136 -9.65 2.88 -6.25
N SER A 137 -9.62 1.53 -6.32
CA SER A 137 -10.47 0.69 -5.48
C SER A 137 -9.81 -0.65 -5.18
N GLY A 138 -9.86 -1.07 -3.92
CA GLY A 138 -9.34 -2.36 -3.50
C GLY A 138 -8.56 -2.34 -2.21
N GLU A 139 -7.43 -3.02 -2.21
CA GLU A 139 -6.62 -3.21 -1.01
C GLU A 139 -5.14 -2.91 -1.30
N ALA A 140 -4.53 -2.06 -0.48
CA ALA A 140 -3.10 -1.80 -0.49
C ALA A 140 -2.48 -2.30 0.81
N LEU A 141 -1.52 -3.21 0.71
CA LEU A 141 -0.65 -3.65 1.80
C LEU A 141 0.77 -3.15 1.55
N LEU A 142 1.35 -2.55 2.57
CA LEU A 142 2.74 -2.13 2.62
C LEU A 142 3.37 -2.77 3.85
N ASP A 143 4.36 -3.61 3.68
CA ASP A 143 4.98 -4.32 4.80
C ASP A 143 6.50 -4.17 4.79
N SER A 144 7.05 -3.83 5.96
CA SER A 144 8.50 -3.81 6.22
C SER A 144 9.30 -2.84 5.32
N MET A 145 8.71 -1.70 4.98
CA MET A 145 9.38 -0.67 4.18
C MET A 145 10.25 0.24 5.05
N ARG A 146 11.51 0.45 4.61
CA ARG A 146 12.55 1.23 5.29
C ARG A 146 13.26 2.20 4.36
N GLY A 147 12.71 2.43 3.18
CA GLY A 147 13.24 3.39 2.21
C GLY A 147 13.08 4.83 2.68
N ARG A 148 13.44 5.76 1.83
CA ARG A 148 13.36 7.19 2.14
C ARG A 148 11.91 7.65 2.37
N GLU A 149 10.98 7.14 1.57
CA GLU A 149 9.58 7.57 1.59
C GLU A 149 8.62 6.50 1.07
N VAL A 150 7.37 6.61 1.50
CA VAL A 150 6.23 5.83 1.00
C VAL A 150 5.07 6.79 0.76
N HIS A 151 4.65 6.93 -0.49
CA HIS A 151 3.45 7.67 -0.87
C HIS A 151 2.40 6.71 -1.41
N ALA A 152 1.26 6.58 -0.71
CA ALA A 152 0.16 5.73 -1.16
C ALA A 152 -1.17 6.50 -1.16
N ARG A 153 -1.92 6.35 -2.24
CA ARG A 153 -3.26 6.89 -2.40
C ARG A 153 -4.24 5.81 -2.82
N LEU A 154 -5.34 5.72 -2.06
CA LEU A 154 -6.44 4.81 -2.34
C LEU A 154 -7.76 5.59 -2.38
N GLY A 155 -8.56 5.40 -3.42
CA GLY A 155 -9.92 5.94 -3.48
C GLY A 155 -10.85 5.23 -2.50
N ASP A 156 -11.16 3.97 -2.76
CA ASP A 156 -12.08 3.16 -1.95
C ASP A 156 -11.44 1.83 -1.51
N GLY A 157 -11.56 1.47 -0.22
CA GLY A 157 -11.15 0.16 0.25
C GLY A 157 -10.33 0.15 1.52
N ARG A 158 -9.14 -0.47 1.51
CA ARG A 158 -8.28 -0.58 2.70
C ARG A 158 -6.82 -0.30 2.37
N ILE A 159 -6.16 0.48 3.23
CA ILE A 159 -4.70 0.55 3.31
C ILE A 159 -4.27 -0.10 4.61
N PHE A 160 -3.33 -1.03 4.55
CA PHE A 160 -2.68 -1.63 5.70
C PHE A 160 -1.16 -1.44 5.56
N ALA A 161 -0.57 -0.61 6.42
CA ALA A 161 0.87 -0.40 6.49
C ALA A 161 1.40 -1.02 7.78
N ARG A 162 2.28 -2.02 7.63
CA ARG A 162 2.86 -2.78 8.73
C ARG A 162 4.37 -2.58 8.79
N ASN A 163 4.89 -2.28 9.97
CA ASN A 163 6.33 -2.16 10.21
C ASN A 163 7.07 -1.25 9.20
N CYS A 164 6.38 -0.19 8.76
CA CYS A 164 6.94 0.79 7.85
C CYS A 164 7.62 1.92 8.63
N PHE A 165 8.92 1.78 8.92
CA PHE A 165 9.74 2.78 9.60
C PHE A 165 10.36 3.73 8.56
N THR A 166 9.53 4.57 7.97
CA THR A 166 9.88 5.49 6.88
C THR A 166 8.97 6.71 6.89
N ASN A 167 9.32 7.75 6.13
CA ASN A 167 8.42 8.87 5.93
C ASN A 167 7.25 8.43 5.04
N ALA A 168 6.09 8.21 5.63
CA ALA A 168 4.90 7.72 4.95
C ALA A 168 3.83 8.80 4.83
N ASP A 169 3.35 9.04 3.61
CA ASP A 169 2.16 9.84 3.31
C ASP A 169 1.07 8.93 2.73
N LEU A 170 0.10 8.59 3.58
CA LEU A 170 -0.97 7.68 3.24
C LEU A 170 -2.29 8.45 3.14
N THR A 171 -2.90 8.44 1.96
CA THR A 171 -4.15 9.17 1.70
C THR A 171 -5.24 8.22 1.24
N MET A 172 -6.42 8.34 1.81
CA MET A 172 -7.59 7.54 1.47
C MET A 172 -8.83 8.41 1.35
N ASP A 173 -9.61 8.22 0.29
CA ASP A 173 -10.88 8.93 0.14
C ASP A 173 -11.97 8.25 0.98
N ARG A 174 -12.17 6.91 0.87
CA ARG A 174 -13.15 6.16 1.66
C ARG A 174 -12.64 4.79 2.09
N GLY A 175 -12.89 4.43 3.34
CA GLY A 175 -12.62 3.09 3.83
C GLY A 175 -11.86 3.02 5.13
N MET A 176 -10.91 2.09 5.25
CA MET A 176 -10.16 1.87 6.47
C MET A 176 -8.66 1.92 6.21
N LEU A 177 -7.97 2.78 6.95
CA LEU A 177 -6.52 2.83 6.97
C LEU A 177 -6.02 2.31 8.31
N THR A 178 -5.08 1.37 8.26
CA THR A 178 -4.46 0.79 9.45
C THR A 178 -2.94 0.95 9.37
N LEU A 179 -2.36 1.51 10.44
CA LEU A 179 -0.93 1.42 10.73
C LEU A 179 -0.74 0.34 11.81
N TRP A 180 0.22 -0.54 11.62
CA TRP A 180 0.52 -1.60 12.56
C TRP A 180 2.02 -1.73 12.75
N TYR A 181 2.47 -1.69 14.00
CA TYR A 181 3.86 -1.90 14.37
C TYR A 181 3.94 -3.05 15.38
N ASP A 182 4.62 -4.14 15.00
CA ASP A 182 4.83 -5.30 15.88
C ASP A 182 5.88 -5.05 16.95
N TRP A 183 6.81 -4.14 16.67
CA TRP A 183 7.85 -3.63 17.57
C TRP A 183 8.03 -2.15 17.33
N TRP A 184 8.77 -1.49 18.20
CA TRP A 184 9.06 -0.06 18.07
C TRP A 184 10.55 0.19 17.82
N GLU A 185 10.87 1.06 16.89
CA GLU A 185 12.22 1.54 16.59
C GLU A 185 12.32 3.04 16.91
N GLN A 186 13.42 3.43 17.59
CA GLN A 186 13.66 4.83 17.94
C GLN A 186 14.35 5.58 16.79
N GLU A 187 13.86 5.42 15.58
CA GLU A 187 14.37 6.10 14.39
C GLU A 187 13.54 7.34 14.04
N MET A 188 14.16 8.24 13.27
CA MET A 188 13.42 9.41 12.76
C MET A 188 12.54 8.98 11.59
N PHE A 189 11.24 9.03 11.78
CA PHE A 189 10.26 8.83 10.70
C PHE A 189 8.99 9.63 10.97
N SER A 190 8.19 9.84 9.94
CA SER A 190 6.89 10.48 10.07
C SER A 190 5.83 9.68 9.30
N ALA A 191 4.75 9.28 9.98
CA ALA A 191 3.59 8.67 9.35
C ALA A 191 2.45 9.70 9.28
N ASN A 192 2.19 10.21 8.08
CA ASN A 192 1.12 11.16 7.79
C ASN A 192 -0.07 10.42 7.18
N VAL A 193 -1.17 10.37 7.90
CA VAL A 193 -2.40 9.68 7.51
C VAL A 193 -3.49 10.70 7.23
N LYS A 194 -4.13 10.59 6.06
CA LYS A 194 -5.29 11.41 5.69
C LYS A 194 -6.41 10.51 5.20
N VAL A 195 -7.55 10.52 5.89
CA VAL A 195 -8.75 9.78 5.48
C VAL A 195 -9.91 10.75 5.37
N ALA A 196 -10.53 10.85 4.18
CA ALA A 196 -11.65 11.76 4.02
C ALA A 196 -12.92 11.21 4.69
N GLN A 197 -13.22 9.91 4.51
CA GLN A 197 -14.38 9.25 5.13
C GLN A 197 -14.06 7.79 5.47
N GLY A 198 -14.20 7.41 6.74
CA GLY A 198 -13.94 6.04 7.19
C GLY A 198 -13.28 5.99 8.54
N ASN A 199 -12.35 5.05 8.74
CA ASN A 199 -11.66 4.89 10.01
C ASN A 199 -10.14 4.87 9.81
N ALA A 200 -9.43 5.41 10.80
CA ALA A 200 -7.97 5.31 10.88
C ALA A 200 -7.60 4.61 12.19
N TRP A 201 -6.95 3.46 12.08
CA TRP A 201 -6.51 2.66 13.22
C TRP A 201 -5.00 2.61 13.27
N VAL A 202 -4.45 2.75 14.47
CA VAL A 202 -3.02 2.63 14.73
C VAL A 202 -2.83 1.66 15.87
N PHE A 203 -2.05 0.64 15.64
CA PHE A 203 -1.68 -0.37 16.63
C PHE A 203 -0.18 -0.30 16.87
N LEU A 204 0.21 -0.18 18.14
CA LEU A 204 1.59 0.06 18.55
C LEU A 204 1.92 -0.76 19.78
N PRO A 205 3.17 -1.21 19.95
CA PRO A 205 3.62 -1.80 21.20
C PRO A 205 3.47 -0.81 22.37
N THR A 206 3.32 -1.34 23.57
CA THR A 206 3.14 -0.53 24.80
C THR A 206 4.32 0.39 25.13
N ASP A 207 5.52 0.03 24.67
CA ASP A 207 6.77 0.78 24.83
C ASP A 207 7.04 1.80 23.71
N ALA A 208 6.15 1.91 22.72
CA ALA A 208 6.31 2.87 21.63
C ALA A 208 6.39 4.31 22.16
N ALA A 209 7.45 5.04 21.77
CA ALA A 209 7.71 6.41 22.19
C ALA A 209 7.69 7.33 20.96
N PHE A 210 6.68 8.21 20.86
CA PHE A 210 6.42 9.02 19.66
C PHE A 210 5.61 10.28 19.97
N HIS A 211 5.56 11.19 19.01
CA HIS A 211 4.65 12.33 19.04
C HIS A 211 3.37 12.03 18.24
N LEU A 212 2.23 12.10 18.88
CA LEU A 212 0.91 11.87 18.30
C LEU A 212 0.19 13.18 18.02
N LEU A 213 -0.17 13.40 16.75
CA LEU A 213 -1.03 14.48 16.29
C LEU A 213 -2.27 13.88 15.64
N ALA A 214 -3.44 13.91 16.28
CA ALA A 214 -4.65 13.33 15.72
C ALA A 214 -5.78 14.37 15.67
N HIS A 215 -6.42 14.49 14.52
CA HIS A 215 -7.56 15.38 14.29
C HIS A 215 -8.70 14.61 13.61
N ALA A 216 -9.90 14.62 14.19
CA ALA A 216 -11.13 14.12 13.60
C ALA A 216 -12.12 15.27 13.47
N ALA A 217 -12.44 15.71 12.24
CA ALA A 217 -13.39 16.81 12.03
C ALA A 217 -14.81 16.42 12.44
N HIS A 218 -15.21 15.18 12.11
CA HIS A 218 -16.51 14.62 12.48
C HIS A 218 -16.36 13.17 12.93
N GLY A 219 -16.27 12.94 14.26
CA GLY A 219 -16.11 11.59 14.81
C GLY A 219 -15.47 11.57 16.17
N ARG A 220 -14.93 10.42 16.53
CA ARG A 220 -14.31 10.21 17.85
C ARG A 220 -12.84 9.79 17.68
N ILE A 221 -12.03 10.13 18.69
CA ILE A 221 -10.67 9.64 18.85
C ILE A 221 -10.62 8.84 20.13
N ALA A 222 -10.22 7.57 20.04
CA ALA A 222 -9.90 6.71 21.17
C ALA A 222 -8.39 6.50 21.18
N ASN A 223 -7.76 6.69 22.35
CA ASN A 223 -6.33 6.52 22.52
C ASN A 223 -6.06 5.75 23.81
N ASP A 224 -5.54 4.53 23.70
CA ASP A 224 -5.27 3.64 24.83
C ASP A 224 -3.98 4.03 25.60
N PHE A 225 -3.08 4.83 24.98
CA PHE A 225 -1.85 5.32 25.61
C PHE A 225 -2.09 6.46 26.62
N ASN A 226 -3.33 6.77 26.94
CA ASN A 226 -3.68 7.81 27.89
C ASN A 226 -3.84 7.25 29.30
N ASN A 227 -2.77 7.23 30.06
CA ASN A 227 -2.85 6.95 31.52
C ASN A 227 -3.33 8.15 32.35
N VAL A 228 -3.56 9.30 31.75
CA VAL A 228 -4.12 10.50 32.39
C VAL A 228 -5.32 10.90 31.56
N ALA A 229 -6.44 11.22 32.21
CA ALA A 229 -7.65 11.71 31.55
C ALA A 229 -7.26 12.81 30.54
N SER A 230 -7.12 12.42 29.28
CA SER A 230 -6.83 13.36 28.22
C SER A 230 -8.03 14.28 28.13
N PHE A 231 -7.80 15.57 28.23
CA PHE A 231 -8.80 16.57 27.93
C PHE A 231 -9.19 16.41 26.46
N GLN A 232 -10.20 15.58 26.21
CA GLN A 232 -10.88 15.53 24.92
C GLN A 232 -11.65 16.83 24.77
N SER A 233 -11.02 17.85 24.23
CA SER A 233 -11.76 19.07 23.88
C SER A 233 -12.58 18.78 22.65
N SER A 234 -13.84 18.40 22.84
CA SER A 234 -14.86 18.43 21.79
C SER A 234 -15.23 19.90 21.55
N SER A 235 -14.68 20.49 20.52
CA SER A 235 -15.10 21.80 20.04
C SER A 235 -16.04 21.63 18.84
N ALA A 236 -16.78 22.69 18.48
CA ALA A 236 -17.54 22.75 17.22
C ALA A 236 -16.67 22.52 15.95
N ARG A 237 -15.35 22.42 16.09
CA ARG A 237 -14.33 22.19 15.05
C ARG A 237 -13.76 20.77 15.03
N GLY A 238 -14.36 19.81 15.79
CA GLY A 238 -13.87 18.43 15.87
C GLY A 238 -13.06 18.11 17.11
N MET A 239 -12.51 16.90 17.16
CA MET A 239 -11.64 16.41 18.23
C MET A 239 -10.18 16.50 17.82
N ASN A 240 -9.31 16.92 18.74
CA ASN A 240 -7.88 17.00 18.53
C ASN A 240 -7.13 16.34 19.69
N ILE A 241 -6.05 15.65 19.35
CA ILE A 241 -5.02 15.19 20.28
C ILE A 241 -3.67 15.70 19.78
N ASP A 242 -2.90 16.26 20.69
CA ASP A 242 -1.48 16.61 20.52
C ASP A 242 -0.79 16.11 21.78
N GLN A 243 -0.04 15.02 21.67
CA GLN A 243 0.48 14.31 22.84
C GLN A 243 1.83 13.67 22.57
N VAL A 244 2.70 13.77 23.54
CA VAL A 244 3.95 13.03 23.60
C VAL A 244 3.70 11.73 24.37
N ILE A 245 3.91 10.59 23.71
CA ILE A 245 3.72 9.26 24.27
C ILE A 245 5.04 8.70 24.76
N ASN A 246 5.05 8.12 25.96
CA ASN A 246 6.22 7.48 26.60
C ASN A 246 7.50 8.34 26.57
N GLY A 247 7.36 9.65 26.86
CA GLY A 247 8.48 10.59 26.87
C GLY A 247 8.89 11.09 25.47
N GLY A 248 8.20 10.66 24.43
CA GLY A 248 8.49 11.02 23.04
C GLY A 248 9.70 10.29 22.48
N GLY A 249 9.87 10.42 21.19
CA GLY A 249 10.98 9.88 20.40
C GLY A 249 11.13 10.71 19.14
N SER A 250 11.95 10.27 18.21
CA SER A 250 12.11 10.91 16.90
C SER A 250 10.99 10.59 15.92
N GLY A 251 10.11 9.62 16.26
CA GLY A 251 8.96 9.25 15.44
C GLY A 251 7.76 10.17 15.64
N THR A 252 7.05 10.50 14.55
CA THR A 252 5.81 11.29 14.58
C THR A 252 4.71 10.56 13.84
N ILE A 253 3.53 10.45 14.45
CA ILE A 253 2.33 9.91 13.81
C ILE A 253 1.28 11.03 13.75
N GLN A 254 0.94 11.46 12.55
CA GLN A 254 -0.06 12.48 12.29
C GLN A 254 -1.27 11.89 11.56
N ILE A 255 -2.47 12.06 12.12
CA ILE A 255 -3.71 11.53 11.56
C ILE A 255 -4.70 12.66 11.37
N ARG A 256 -5.23 12.80 10.17
CA ARG A 256 -6.30 13.72 9.83
C ARG A 256 -7.48 12.97 9.25
N LEU A 257 -8.60 13.01 9.94
CA LEU A 257 -9.83 12.32 9.53
C LEU A 257 -10.94 13.35 9.30
N GLY A 258 -11.57 13.30 8.12
CA GLY A 258 -12.73 14.13 7.80
C GLY A 258 -13.99 13.65 8.54
N LYS A 259 -14.40 12.40 8.30
CA LYS A 259 -15.60 11.80 8.92
C LYS A 259 -15.33 10.34 9.29
N GLY A 260 -15.53 10.00 10.57
CA GLY A 260 -15.35 8.63 11.08
C GLY A 260 -14.63 8.59 12.42
N ASN A 261 -13.94 7.48 12.74
CA ASN A 261 -13.28 7.32 14.03
C ASN A 261 -11.78 7.04 13.89
N ILE A 262 -11.01 7.61 14.80
CA ILE A 262 -9.58 7.30 14.98
C ILE A 262 -9.46 6.42 16.21
N LYS A 263 -8.69 5.34 16.09
CA LYS A 263 -8.32 4.48 17.21
C LYS A 263 -6.79 4.34 17.25
N ILE A 264 -6.19 4.70 18.37
CA ILE A 264 -4.79 4.41 18.70
C ILE A 264 -4.83 3.38 19.82
N ALA A 265 -4.34 2.19 19.55
CA ALA A 265 -4.45 1.05 20.46
C ALA A 265 -3.08 0.45 20.77
N GLU A 266 -2.93 -0.02 21.99
CA GLU A 266 -1.82 -0.88 22.35
C GLU A 266 -2.01 -2.23 21.69
N ALA A 267 -1.01 -2.68 20.91
CA ALA A 267 -0.92 -4.04 20.41
C ALA A 267 0.00 -4.82 21.34
N ASN A 268 -0.57 -5.81 22.02
CA ASN A 268 0.26 -6.83 22.66
C ASN A 268 0.46 -7.96 21.65
N PRO A 269 1.71 -8.28 21.30
CA PRO A 269 2.02 -9.43 20.45
C PRO A 269 1.64 -10.75 21.09
#